data_f2fb3e28718a4326c9539e3a4a9b0fce
#
_entry.id   f2fb3e28718a4326c9539e3a4a9b0fce
#
_cell.length_a   1.000
_cell.length_b   1.000
_cell.length_c   1.000
_cell.angle_alpha   90.00
_cell.angle_beta   90.00
_cell.angle_gamma   90.00
#
_symmetry.space_group_name_H-M   'P 1'
#
loop_
_entity.id
_entity.type
_entity.pdbx_description
1 polymer ?
#
loop_
_entity_poly.entity_id
_entity_poly.type
_entity_poly.pdbx_seq_one_letter_code
_entity_poly.pdbx_strand_id
1 'polypeptide(L)'
;MGKNHKKLLNNLEELRKSAGLTQQELSDQADVSRKSINAIENGIYVPSTVLALRIAKILDCSIEDIFTLPWGNFYLFFDQPGKIFYSTVTDLNETEN
;
A
#
# COMPACT_ATOMS: atom_id res chain seq x y z
N MET A 1 -2.28 -22.55 1.04
CA MET A 1 -1.66 -22.43 1.09
C MET A 1 -0.94 -21.52 0.85
N GLY A 2 -0.29 -21.64 0.64
CA GLY A 2 0.62 -20.64 0.44
C GLY A 2 0.17 -19.48 -0.33
N LYS A 3 -0.87 -19.60 -1.04
CA LYS A 3 -1.28 -18.49 -1.77
C LYS A 3 -1.74 -17.35 -1.00
N ASN A 4 -2.30 -17.57 0.14
CA ASN A 4 -2.84 -16.46 0.91
C ASN A 4 -1.80 -15.56 1.49
N HIS A 5 -0.63 -16.04 1.80
CA HIS A 5 0.35 -15.16 2.40
C HIS A 5 0.98 -14.23 1.38
N LYS A 6 0.62 -14.40 0.12
CA LYS A 6 1.11 -13.48 -0.89
C LYS A 6 0.14 -12.37 -1.16
N LYS A 7 -1.04 -12.42 -0.57
CA LYS A 7 -1.99 -11.38 -0.78
C LYS A 7 -1.61 -10.13 -0.06
N LEU A 8 -1.74 -9.02 -0.74
CA LEU A 8 -1.50 -7.73 -0.14
C LEU A 8 -2.78 -7.29 0.55
N LEU A 9 -2.67 -6.84 1.77
CA LEU A 9 -3.81 -6.30 2.50
C LEU A 9 -3.90 -4.81 2.23
N ASN A 10 -5.10 -4.25 2.30
CA ASN A 10 -5.22 -2.81 2.09
C ASN A 10 -6.38 -2.20 2.85
N ASN A 11 -6.24 -0.90 3.11
CA ASN A 11 -7.25 -0.07 3.75
C ASN A 11 -7.77 0.95 2.78
N LEU A 12 -7.67 0.69 1.49
CA LEU A 12 -7.97 1.72 0.51
C LEU A 12 -9.38 2.26 0.63
N GLU A 13 -10.33 1.37 0.82
CA GLU A 13 -11.72 1.80 0.89
C GLU A 13 -11.95 2.76 2.06
N GLU A 14 -11.39 2.43 3.22
CA GLU A 14 -11.54 3.29 4.39
C GLU A 14 -10.89 4.64 4.20
N LEU A 15 -9.69 4.65 3.67
CA LEU A 15 -8.97 5.90 3.46
C LEU A 15 -9.64 6.74 2.40
N ARG A 16 -10.17 6.11 1.37
CA ARG A 16 -10.89 6.82 0.33
C ARG A 16 -12.13 7.49 0.90
N LYS A 17 -12.90 6.75 1.68
CA LYS A 17 -14.11 7.29 2.28
C LYS A 17 -13.80 8.40 3.26
N SER A 18 -12.73 8.25 4.03
CA SER A 18 -12.32 9.28 4.97
C SER A 18 -11.93 10.56 4.23
N ALA A 19 -11.43 10.43 3.02
CA ALA A 19 -11.07 11.58 2.22
C ALA A 19 -12.28 12.18 1.49
N GLY A 20 -13.44 11.56 1.63
CA GLY A 20 -14.65 12.07 1.01
C GLY A 20 -14.76 11.78 -0.47
N LEU A 21 -14.07 10.75 -0.95
CA LEU A 21 -14.05 10.45 -2.39
C LEU A 21 -14.85 9.20 -2.71
N THR A 22 -15.57 9.25 -3.83
CA THR A 22 -16.18 8.04 -4.36
C THR A 22 -15.11 7.25 -5.11
N GLN A 23 -15.44 6.01 -5.45
CA GLN A 23 -14.53 5.22 -6.28
C GLN A 23 -14.27 5.91 -7.61
N GLN A 24 -15.32 6.49 -8.19
CA GLN A 24 -15.16 7.17 -9.47
C GLN A 24 -14.25 8.39 -9.34
N GLU A 25 -14.42 9.16 -8.28
CA GLU A 25 -13.59 10.33 -8.08
C GLU A 25 -12.13 9.96 -7.88
N LEU A 26 -11.88 8.94 -7.09
CA LEU A 26 -10.50 8.50 -6.92
C LEU A 26 -9.92 7.98 -8.23
N SER A 27 -10.70 7.21 -8.97
CA SER A 27 -10.21 6.66 -10.24
C SER A 27 -9.88 7.78 -11.22
N ASP A 28 -10.71 8.82 -11.26
CA ASP A 28 -10.46 9.95 -12.15
C ASP A 28 -9.15 10.65 -11.78
N GLN A 29 -8.93 10.85 -10.49
CA GLN A 29 -7.70 11.51 -10.04
C GLN A 29 -6.47 10.64 -10.25
N ALA A 30 -6.64 9.33 -10.13
CA ALA A 30 -5.53 8.40 -10.30
C ALA A 30 -5.32 7.99 -11.75
N ASP A 31 -6.20 8.45 -12.63
CA ASP A 31 -6.12 8.16 -14.07
C ASP A 31 -6.19 6.66 -14.36
N VAL A 32 -7.14 6.00 -13.72
CA VAL A 32 -7.43 4.59 -13.98
C VAL A 32 -8.94 4.41 -13.99
N SER A 33 -9.42 3.25 -14.35
CA SER A 33 -10.84 2.99 -14.38
C SER A 33 -11.38 2.77 -12.96
N ARG A 34 -12.66 3.04 -12.77
CA ARG A 34 -13.31 2.76 -11.51
C ARG A 34 -13.21 1.27 -11.18
N LYS A 35 -13.27 0.45 -12.21
CA LYS A 35 -13.17 -0.98 -12.05
C LYS A 35 -11.84 -1.36 -11.40
N SER A 36 -10.76 -0.68 -11.76
CA SER A 36 -9.46 -0.93 -11.16
C SER A 36 -9.46 -0.58 -9.69
N ILE A 37 -10.03 0.57 -9.32
CA ILE A 37 -10.10 0.94 -7.92
C ILE A 37 -10.92 -0.08 -7.14
N ASN A 38 -12.05 -0.47 -7.69
CA ASN A 38 -12.89 -1.46 -7.02
C ASN A 38 -12.14 -2.79 -6.83
N ALA A 39 -11.41 -3.22 -7.83
CA ALA A 39 -10.67 -4.48 -7.75
C ALA A 39 -9.55 -4.40 -6.70
N ILE A 40 -8.91 -3.25 -6.58
CA ILE A 40 -7.88 -3.06 -5.55
C ILE A 40 -8.52 -3.13 -4.16
N GLU A 41 -9.62 -2.43 -3.97
CA GLU A 41 -10.28 -2.40 -2.67
C GLU A 41 -10.73 -3.80 -2.24
N ASN A 42 -11.09 -4.62 -3.19
CA ASN A 42 -11.55 -5.97 -2.90
C ASN A 42 -10.42 -7.00 -2.85
N GLY A 43 -9.18 -6.56 -2.98
CA GLY A 43 -8.05 -7.46 -2.88
C GLY A 43 -7.83 -8.35 -4.09
N ILE A 44 -8.48 -8.03 -5.20
CA ILE A 44 -8.37 -8.84 -6.41
C ILE A 44 -7.19 -8.40 -7.27
N TYR A 45 -6.87 -7.14 -7.22
CA TYR A 45 -5.84 -6.57 -8.08
C TYR A 45 -4.81 -5.85 -7.24
N VAL A 46 -3.54 -6.15 -7.46
CA VAL A 46 -2.44 -5.47 -6.80
C VAL A 46 -1.96 -4.38 -7.75
N PRO A 47 -2.01 -3.12 -7.34
CA PRO A 47 -1.64 -2.04 -8.26
C PRO A 47 -0.16 -2.03 -8.55
N SER A 48 0.21 -1.42 -9.67
CA SER A 48 1.60 -1.19 -9.98
C SER A 48 2.16 -0.20 -8.96
N THR A 49 3.48 -0.15 -8.87
CA THR A 49 4.12 0.79 -7.97
C THR A 49 3.72 2.23 -8.29
N VAL A 50 3.65 2.55 -9.57
CA VAL A 50 3.27 3.90 -9.97
C VAL A 50 1.87 4.23 -9.51
N LEU A 51 0.93 3.32 -9.73
CA LEU A 51 -0.44 3.55 -9.33
C LEU A 51 -0.57 3.65 -7.81
N ALA A 52 0.13 2.79 -7.08
CA ALA A 52 0.09 2.81 -5.63
C ALA A 52 0.61 4.13 -5.09
N LEU A 53 1.71 4.63 -5.65
CA LEU A 53 2.27 5.91 -5.22
C LEU A 53 1.34 7.06 -5.56
N ARG A 54 0.69 6.98 -6.70
CA ARG A 54 -0.24 8.02 -7.13
C ARG A 54 -1.45 8.07 -6.19
N ILE A 55 -1.98 6.93 -5.83
CA ILE A 55 -3.09 6.86 -4.90
C ILE A 55 -2.69 7.40 -3.53
N ALA A 56 -1.51 7.05 -3.05
CA ALA A 56 -1.03 7.53 -1.76
C ALA A 56 -0.94 9.05 -1.77
N LYS A 57 -0.47 9.62 -2.86
CA LYS A 57 -0.37 11.05 -2.97
C LYS A 57 -1.73 11.72 -2.98
N ILE A 58 -2.69 11.15 -3.69
CA ILE A 58 -4.04 11.69 -3.73
C ILE A 58 -4.66 11.68 -2.34
N LEU A 59 -4.45 10.61 -1.58
CA LEU A 59 -5.03 10.46 -0.26
C LEU A 59 -4.18 11.12 0.82
N ASP A 60 -3.06 11.70 0.45
CA ASP A 60 -2.17 12.41 1.36
C ASP A 60 -1.73 11.50 2.52
N CYS A 61 -1.26 10.34 2.18
CA CYS A 61 -0.78 9.37 3.17
C CYS A 61 0.37 8.59 2.56
N SER A 62 0.98 7.73 3.37
CA SER A 62 2.06 6.92 2.86
C SER A 62 1.49 5.66 2.23
N ILE A 63 2.30 5.02 1.42
CA ILE A 63 1.88 3.79 0.78
C ILE A 63 1.66 2.70 1.83
N GLU A 64 2.42 2.74 2.91
CA GLU A 64 2.27 1.77 3.99
C GLU A 64 0.99 1.98 4.79
N ASP A 65 0.42 3.16 4.73
CA ASP A 65 -0.88 3.39 5.36
C ASP A 65 -1.98 2.68 4.60
N ILE A 66 -1.78 2.47 3.32
CA ILE A 66 -2.77 1.86 2.46
C ILE A 66 -2.58 0.36 2.35
N PHE A 67 -1.34 -0.07 2.09
CA PHE A 67 -1.04 -1.46 1.79
C PHE A 67 -0.10 -2.06 2.81
N THR A 68 -0.40 -3.28 3.25
CA THR A 68 0.47 -3.98 4.19
C THR A 68 0.61 -5.42 3.76
N LEU A 69 1.72 -6.00 4.14
CA LEU A 69 1.95 -7.39 3.86
C LEU A 69 1.18 -8.25 4.86
N PRO A 70 0.75 -9.42 4.46
CA PRO A 70 -0.06 -10.27 5.35
C PRO A 70 0.67 -10.75 6.59
N TRP A 71 2.00 -10.68 6.59
CA TRP A 71 2.76 -11.04 7.78
C TRP A 71 3.24 -9.77 8.44
N GLY A 72 2.32 -8.93 8.83
CA GLY A 72 2.62 -7.62 9.35
C GLY A 72 3.47 -7.56 10.60
N ASN A 73 3.51 -8.65 11.37
CA ASN A 73 4.31 -8.64 12.58
C ASN A 73 5.77 -8.89 12.33
N PHE A 74 6.14 -9.05 11.09
CA PHE A 74 7.50 -9.31 10.72
C PHE A 74 8.45 -8.26 11.28
N TYR A 75 8.07 -7.02 11.23
CA TYR A 75 8.92 -5.96 11.73
C TYR A 75 9.13 -6.01 13.23
N LEU A 76 8.09 -6.35 13.94
CA LEU A 76 8.23 -6.45 15.37
C LEU A 76 9.19 -7.53 15.73
N PHE A 77 9.21 -8.57 14.92
CA PHE A 77 10.06 -9.68 15.19
C PHE A 77 11.52 -9.35 14.98
N PHE A 78 11.85 -8.61 13.98
CA PHE A 78 13.19 -8.25 13.70
C PHE A 78 13.62 -6.96 14.32
N ASP A 79 12.72 -6.18 14.74
CA ASP A 79 13.07 -4.92 15.07
C ASP A 79 13.76 -4.73 16.18
N GLN A 80 14.47 -4.31 16.20
CA GLN A 80 14.92 -4.07 16.98
C GLN A 80 14.95 -2.89 16.87
N PRO A 81 14.82 -2.41 17.23
CA PRO A 81 14.55 -1.22 17.20
C PRO A 81 15.12 -0.55 16.25
N GLY A 82 15.03 -0.38 15.64
CA GLY A 82 15.54 0.35 14.88
C GLY A 82 15.83 0.23 13.72
N LYS A 83 15.95 -0.18 13.37
CA LYS A 83 16.18 -0.25 12.40
C LYS A 83 15.51 -0.30 11.42
N ILE A 84 15.69 -0.52 11.19
CA ILE A 84 15.07 -0.56 10.34
C ILE A 84 15.09 -0.31 9.50
N PHE A 85 15.65 -0.57 9.14
CA PHE A 85 15.41 -0.61 8.44
C PHE A 85 15.36 -0.10 7.59
N TYR A 86 15.74 -0.23 7.38
CA TYR A 86 15.35 0.03 6.63
C TYR A 86 15.50 0.31 5.95
N SER A 87 15.80 0.04 6.08
CA SER A 87 15.49 0.03 5.62
C SER A 87 15.66 0.12 4.94
N THR A 88 16.18 -0.32 4.98
CA THR A 88 16.01 -0.50 4.46
C THR A 88 16.31 -0.20 3.68
N VAL A 89 16.86 -0.32 3.61
CA VAL A 89 16.73 -0.25 3.10
C VAL A 89 17.22 0.41 2.68
N THR A 90 17.48 0.56 2.79
CA THR A 90 17.55 0.90 2.64
C THR A 90 18.25 1.15 2.65
N ASP A 91 18.65 0.83 2.63
CA ASP A 91 18.88 0.74 2.88
C ASP A 91 19.49 0.56 2.56
N LEU A 92 19.97 0.11 2.25
CA LEU A 92 20.20 -0.32 2.10
C LEU A 92 20.85 0.17 1.64
N ASN A 93 21.16 0.49 1.49
CA ASN A 93 21.31 0.73 1.36
C ASN A 93 21.89 1.40 1.47
N GLU A 94 22.15 1.41 1.50
CA GLU A 94 22.24 1.72 1.99
C GLU A 94 22.70 2.09 2.23
N THR A 95 23.36 1.87 1.81
CA THR A 95 23.40 1.90 2.22
C THR A 95 23.64 2.19 2.02
N GLU A 96 23.85 1.98 1.66
CA GLU A 96 23.51 1.92 1.71
C GLU A 96 23.41 2.43 1.59
N ASN A 97 24.15 2.44 1.09
CA ASN A 97 23.60 2.69 1.24
C ASN A 97 23.52 2.84 1.40
#